data_731e514978dd6a49f653682abc775b90
#
_entry.id   731e514978dd6a49f653682abc775b90
#
_cell.length_a   1.000
_cell.length_b   1.000
_cell.length_c   1.000
_cell.angle_alpha   90.00
_cell.angle_beta   90.00
_cell.angle_gamma   90.00
#
_symmetry.space_group_name_H-M   'P 1'
#
loop_
_entity.id
_entity.type
_entity.pdbx_description
1 polymer ?
#
loop_
_entity_poly.entity_id
_entity_poly.type
_entity_poly.pdbx_seq_one_letter_code
_entity_poly.pdbx_strand_id
1 'polypeptide(L)'
;MAPTTAAHARCRRKSAMTSKQMIINASASEEIRVAILEGHGNGARLLDLDIENQARTKHKGNIYKGIVANVEDSLEAAFIEFGDDKQAFLALSEVRPALYPAELKGQRRPKISDVLKRGQEIVVQVTKDEIGNKGAAVTTYLSLPGRYVVLMHSDEAGGGVSRKVDDEHARRRAREILNHIEVPDGMAVIIRTAGVSRPRV
;
A
#
# COMPACT_ATOMS: atom_id res chain seq x y z
N MET A 1 -22.24 -43.27 56.55
CA MET A 1 -22.40 -41.93 55.88
C MET A 1 -21.08 -41.55 55.24
N ALA A 2 -20.97 -41.68 53.93
CA ALA A 2 -19.78 -41.30 53.18
C ALA A 2 -20.17 -40.14 52.19
N PRO A 3 -19.40 -39.06 52.04
CA PRO A 3 -19.73 -37.99 51.10
C PRO A 3 -19.25 -38.33 49.70
N THR A 4 -20.14 -38.20 48.76
CA THR A 4 -19.94 -38.36 47.33
C THR A 4 -19.14 -37.17 46.79
N THR A 5 -17.95 -37.45 46.28
CA THR A 5 -17.10 -36.44 45.60
C THR A 5 -17.56 -36.28 44.16
N ALA A 6 -18.16 -35.16 43.84
CA ALA A 6 -18.54 -34.80 42.47
C ALA A 6 -17.30 -34.41 41.67
N ALA A 7 -16.94 -35.23 40.68
CA ALA A 7 -15.89 -34.92 39.71
C ALA A 7 -16.36 -33.85 38.72
N HIS A 8 -15.78 -32.66 38.79
CA HIS A 8 -15.97 -31.63 37.78
C HIS A 8 -15.20 -32.02 36.50
N ALA A 9 -15.93 -32.55 35.55
CA ALA A 9 -15.41 -32.71 34.18
C ALA A 9 -15.20 -31.31 33.52
N ARG A 10 -13.97 -30.85 33.47
CA ARG A 10 -13.59 -29.70 32.64
C ARG A 10 -13.78 -30.08 31.18
N CYS A 11 -14.86 -29.62 30.59
CA CYS A 11 -15.07 -29.65 29.14
C CYS A 11 -14.00 -28.76 28.48
N ARG A 12 -12.95 -29.39 27.96
CA ARG A 12 -12.01 -28.72 27.05
C ARG A 12 -12.79 -28.31 25.78
N ARG A 13 -13.19 -27.05 25.66
CA ARG A 13 -13.61 -26.49 24.38
C ARG A 13 -12.44 -26.67 23.40
N LYS A 14 -12.56 -27.67 22.51
CA LYS A 14 -11.74 -27.76 21.31
C LYS A 14 -12.01 -26.46 20.55
N SER A 15 -11.00 -25.64 20.39
CA SER A 15 -11.03 -24.53 19.43
C SER A 15 -11.35 -25.14 18.06
N ALA A 16 -12.58 -24.97 17.62
CA ALA A 16 -12.96 -25.36 16.27
C ALA A 16 -12.12 -24.48 15.33
N MET A 17 -11.21 -25.10 14.58
CA MET A 17 -10.52 -24.41 13.47
C MET A 17 -11.62 -23.99 12.50
N THR A 18 -11.96 -22.72 12.50
CA THR A 18 -12.91 -22.14 11.54
C THR A 18 -12.27 -22.26 10.16
N SER A 19 -12.84 -23.10 9.31
CA SER A 19 -12.37 -23.28 7.94
C SER A 19 -12.68 -22.02 7.12
N LYS A 20 -11.71 -21.55 6.36
CA LYS A 20 -11.90 -20.47 5.41
C LYS A 20 -12.10 -21.05 4.01
N GLN A 21 -13.06 -20.47 3.28
CA GLN A 21 -13.34 -20.80 1.88
C GLN A 21 -13.10 -19.56 1.02
N MET A 22 -12.51 -19.78 -0.14
CA MET A 22 -12.44 -18.76 -1.20
C MET A 22 -13.41 -19.19 -2.31
N ILE A 23 -14.37 -18.35 -2.61
CA ILE A 23 -15.31 -18.54 -3.71
C ILE A 23 -14.94 -17.56 -4.82
N ILE A 24 -14.74 -18.09 -6.03
CA ILE A 24 -14.42 -17.30 -7.21
C ILE A 24 -15.55 -17.48 -8.20
N ASN A 25 -16.18 -16.37 -8.59
CA ASN A 25 -17.13 -16.31 -9.67
C ASN A 25 -16.51 -15.52 -10.84
N ALA A 26 -16.22 -16.23 -11.92
CA ALA A 26 -15.69 -15.68 -13.17
C ALA A 26 -16.59 -16.07 -14.35
N SER A 27 -17.91 -16.21 -14.11
CA SER A 27 -18.88 -16.62 -15.14
C SER A 27 -19.14 -15.53 -16.18
N ALA A 28 -18.99 -14.27 -15.80
CA ALA A 28 -19.05 -13.12 -16.71
C ALA A 28 -17.63 -12.76 -17.17
N SER A 29 -17.45 -12.56 -18.49
CA SER A 29 -16.13 -12.17 -19.04
C SER A 29 -15.66 -10.80 -18.57
N GLU A 30 -16.58 -9.94 -18.13
CA GLU A 30 -16.29 -8.56 -17.76
C GLU A 30 -16.06 -8.35 -16.27
N GLU A 31 -16.45 -9.31 -15.43
CA GLU A 31 -16.40 -9.16 -13.98
C GLU A 31 -16.00 -10.44 -13.27
N ILE A 32 -14.96 -10.37 -12.46
CA ILE A 32 -14.52 -11.46 -11.57
C ILE A 32 -14.82 -11.04 -10.14
N ARG A 33 -15.51 -11.90 -9.37
CA ARG A 33 -15.80 -11.71 -7.96
C ARG A 33 -15.08 -12.76 -7.14
N VAL A 34 -14.34 -12.33 -6.13
CA VAL A 34 -13.65 -13.21 -5.19
C VAL A 34 -14.14 -12.92 -3.78
N ALA A 35 -14.73 -13.91 -3.12
CA ALA A 35 -15.20 -13.78 -1.75
C ALA A 35 -14.43 -14.73 -0.82
N ILE A 36 -14.02 -14.25 0.34
CA ILE A 36 -13.44 -15.07 1.41
C ILE A 36 -14.49 -15.22 2.52
N LEU A 37 -14.88 -16.44 2.78
CA LEU A 37 -15.86 -16.80 3.79
C LEU A 37 -15.20 -17.55 4.95
N GLU A 38 -15.71 -17.35 6.16
CA GLU A 38 -15.40 -18.13 7.34
C GLU A 38 -16.60 -19.00 7.70
N GLY A 39 -16.40 -20.33 7.82
CA GLY A 39 -17.47 -21.30 8.02
C GLY A 39 -18.01 -21.89 6.73
N HIS A 40 -19.14 -22.62 6.82
CA HIS A 40 -19.77 -23.33 5.72
C HIS A 40 -21.28 -23.08 5.67
N GLY A 41 -21.86 -23.19 4.46
CA GLY A 41 -23.30 -23.11 4.23
C GLY A 41 -23.92 -21.76 4.59
N ASN A 42 -25.20 -21.76 4.96
CA ASN A 42 -25.97 -20.53 5.24
C ASN A 42 -25.51 -19.75 6.49
N GLY A 43 -24.61 -20.29 7.29
CA GLY A 43 -24.01 -19.62 8.46
C GLY A 43 -22.61 -19.05 8.19
N ALA A 44 -22.11 -19.12 6.95
CA ALA A 44 -20.80 -18.59 6.61
C ALA A 44 -20.79 -17.06 6.71
N ARG A 45 -19.73 -16.50 7.28
CA ARG A 45 -19.52 -15.07 7.43
C ARG A 45 -18.59 -14.56 6.33
N LEU A 46 -18.99 -13.54 5.62
CA LEU A 46 -18.13 -12.87 4.65
C LEU A 46 -17.02 -12.13 5.39
N LEU A 47 -15.76 -12.45 5.08
CA LEU A 47 -14.57 -11.80 5.62
C LEU A 47 -14.03 -10.72 4.68
N ASP A 48 -14.06 -11.03 3.38
CA ASP A 48 -13.52 -10.14 2.36
C ASP A 48 -14.24 -10.35 1.03
N LEU A 49 -14.37 -9.29 0.24
CA LEU A 49 -14.96 -9.32 -1.11
C LEU A 49 -14.14 -8.41 -2.01
N ASP A 50 -13.61 -8.99 -3.07
CA ASP A 50 -12.98 -8.25 -4.17
C ASP A 50 -13.78 -8.44 -5.45
N ILE A 51 -13.99 -7.33 -6.15
CA ILE A 51 -14.70 -7.31 -7.44
C ILE A 51 -13.77 -6.63 -8.44
N GLU A 52 -13.33 -7.39 -9.43
CA GLU A 52 -12.50 -6.91 -10.51
C GLU A 52 -13.33 -6.81 -11.79
N ASN A 53 -13.36 -5.62 -12.38
CA ASN A 53 -14.03 -5.38 -13.66
C ASN A 53 -12.95 -5.15 -14.71
N GLN A 54 -12.91 -6.02 -15.74
CA GLN A 54 -11.91 -5.96 -16.81
C GLN A 54 -12.11 -4.75 -17.74
N ALA A 55 -13.31 -4.18 -17.79
CA ALA A 55 -13.59 -2.98 -18.57
C ALA A 55 -13.02 -1.70 -17.96
N ARG A 56 -12.60 -1.74 -16.68
CA ARG A 56 -11.95 -0.62 -15.99
C ARG A 56 -10.47 -0.92 -15.83
N THR A 57 -9.64 -0.29 -16.63
CA THR A 57 -8.19 -0.30 -16.43
C THR A 57 -7.88 0.38 -15.10
N LYS A 58 -7.42 -0.38 -14.12
CA LYS A 58 -6.95 0.16 -12.83
C LYS A 58 -5.49 0.55 -13.00
N HIS A 59 -5.20 1.83 -12.86
CA HIS A 59 -3.84 2.37 -12.94
C HIS A 59 -3.15 2.46 -11.57
N LYS A 60 -3.92 2.35 -10.48
CA LYS A 60 -3.40 2.47 -9.11
C LYS A 60 -2.23 1.52 -8.86
N GLY A 61 -1.10 2.10 -8.42
CA GLY A 61 0.15 1.39 -8.19
C GLY A 61 1.08 1.33 -9.40
N ASN A 62 0.58 1.59 -10.60
CA ASN A 62 1.40 1.64 -11.81
C ASN A 62 2.36 2.83 -11.77
N ILE A 63 3.52 2.66 -12.37
CA ILE A 63 4.57 3.68 -12.47
C ILE A 63 4.71 4.07 -13.93
N TYR A 64 4.71 5.37 -14.18
CA TYR A 64 4.80 5.95 -15.51
C TYR A 64 5.91 6.99 -15.60
N LYS A 65 6.52 7.12 -16.75
CA LYS A 65 7.31 8.27 -17.15
C LYS A 65 6.34 9.26 -17.79
N GLY A 66 6.04 10.35 -17.09
CA GLY A 66 5.12 11.39 -17.54
C GLY A 66 5.85 12.66 -17.92
N ILE A 67 5.10 13.60 -18.50
CA ILE A 67 5.57 14.95 -18.87
C ILE A 67 4.70 15.96 -18.12
N VAL A 68 5.32 16.96 -17.52
CA VAL A 68 4.61 18.07 -16.88
C VAL A 68 3.94 18.93 -17.98
N ALA A 69 2.62 18.81 -18.09
CA ALA A 69 1.82 19.53 -19.08
C ALA A 69 1.52 20.96 -18.64
N ASN A 70 1.17 21.13 -17.37
CA ASN A 70 0.87 22.44 -16.78
C ASN A 70 1.28 22.50 -15.31
N VAL A 71 1.50 23.72 -14.79
CA VAL A 71 1.85 23.99 -13.39
C VAL A 71 0.95 25.11 -12.89
N GLU A 72 0.26 24.88 -11.76
CA GLU A 72 -0.72 25.80 -11.19
C GLU A 72 -0.36 26.15 -9.74
N ASP A 73 0.18 27.32 -9.53
CA ASP A 73 0.58 27.78 -8.19
C ASP A 73 -0.62 27.93 -7.24
N SER A 74 -1.79 28.34 -7.77
CA SER A 74 -3.01 28.51 -7.00
C SER A 74 -3.53 27.20 -6.39
N LEU A 75 -3.23 26.07 -7.02
CA LEU A 75 -3.59 24.72 -6.57
C LEU A 75 -2.41 24.02 -5.88
N GLU A 76 -1.24 24.63 -5.82
CA GLU A 76 0.02 24.01 -5.40
C GLU A 76 0.23 22.63 -6.08
N ALA A 77 -0.05 22.54 -7.38
CA ALA A 77 -0.06 21.30 -8.12
C ALA A 77 0.42 21.44 -9.56
N ALA A 78 0.84 20.32 -10.13
CA ALA A 78 1.14 20.15 -11.55
C ALA A 78 0.21 19.10 -12.17
N PHE A 79 -0.01 19.24 -13.46
CA PHE A 79 -0.75 18.28 -14.28
C PHE A 79 0.23 17.51 -15.16
N ILE A 80 0.12 16.18 -15.12
CA ILE A 80 1.07 15.25 -15.74
C ILE A 80 0.38 14.48 -16.85
N GLU A 81 0.93 14.53 -18.07
CA GLU A 81 0.59 13.61 -19.16
C GLU A 81 1.37 12.32 -18.99
N PHE A 82 0.68 11.19 -18.93
CA PHE A 82 1.29 9.88 -18.69
C PHE A 82 0.78 8.77 -19.63
N GLY A 83 0.08 9.16 -20.71
CA GLY A 83 -0.41 8.25 -21.75
C GLY A 83 -1.87 7.85 -21.58
N ASP A 84 -2.61 8.50 -20.68
CA ASP A 84 -4.05 8.36 -20.52
C ASP A 84 -4.78 9.57 -21.13
N ASP A 85 -6.11 9.44 -21.33
CA ASP A 85 -6.95 10.53 -21.89
C ASP A 85 -6.97 11.77 -21.00
N LYS A 86 -6.81 11.60 -19.69
CA LYS A 86 -6.82 12.69 -18.70
C LYS A 86 -5.44 12.86 -18.07
N GLN A 87 -5.08 14.11 -17.85
CA GLN A 87 -3.89 14.46 -17.10
C GLN A 87 -4.01 14.04 -15.64
N ALA A 88 -2.92 13.50 -15.07
CA ALA A 88 -2.86 13.20 -13.65
C ALA A 88 -2.55 14.44 -12.82
N PHE A 89 -3.07 14.48 -11.60
CA PHE A 89 -2.85 15.53 -10.61
C PHE A 89 -1.68 15.17 -9.69
N LEU A 90 -0.64 16.02 -9.67
CA LEU A 90 0.51 15.90 -8.80
C LEU A 90 0.58 17.10 -7.86
N ALA A 91 0.23 16.92 -6.59
CA ALA A 91 0.35 17.97 -5.58
C ALA A 91 1.83 18.23 -5.22
N LEU A 92 2.17 19.45 -4.81
CA LEU A 92 3.52 19.80 -4.37
C LEU A 92 4.01 18.92 -3.21
N SER A 93 3.13 18.58 -2.28
CA SER A 93 3.43 17.65 -1.17
C SER A 93 3.80 16.24 -1.61
N GLU A 94 3.44 15.86 -2.84
CA GLU A 94 3.75 14.56 -3.44
C GLU A 94 5.00 14.60 -4.33
N VAL A 95 5.67 15.76 -4.42
CA VAL A 95 6.96 15.92 -5.10
C VAL A 95 8.09 15.79 -4.08
N ARG A 96 8.95 14.78 -4.26
CA ARG A 96 10.08 14.55 -3.36
C ARG A 96 11.07 15.71 -3.38
N PRO A 97 11.59 16.14 -2.22
CA PRO A 97 12.64 17.18 -2.12
C PRO A 97 13.91 16.86 -2.93
N ALA A 98 14.20 15.58 -3.16
CA ALA A 98 15.32 15.16 -4.02
C ALA A 98 15.20 15.64 -5.47
N LEU A 99 13.97 15.92 -5.94
CA LEU A 99 13.68 16.44 -7.28
C LEU A 99 13.71 17.97 -7.35
N TYR A 100 13.87 18.65 -6.21
CA TYR A 100 13.92 20.10 -6.19
C TYR A 100 15.25 20.61 -6.76
N PRO A 101 15.25 21.73 -7.47
CA PRO A 101 16.48 22.44 -7.82
C PRO A 101 17.36 22.68 -6.59
N ALA A 102 18.68 22.66 -6.79
CA ALA A 102 19.63 22.76 -5.68
C ALA A 102 19.43 24.03 -4.82
N GLU A 103 19.02 25.12 -5.46
CA GLU A 103 18.78 26.44 -4.86
C GLU A 103 17.57 26.45 -3.91
N LEU A 104 16.65 25.48 -4.08
CA LEU A 104 15.41 25.39 -3.30
C LEU A 104 15.50 24.35 -2.19
N LYS A 105 16.58 23.56 -2.12
CA LYS A 105 16.80 22.58 -1.06
C LYS A 105 16.92 23.28 0.28
N GLY A 106 15.97 23.02 1.17
CA GLY A 106 15.89 23.66 2.50
C GLY A 106 14.95 24.85 2.59
N GLN A 107 14.36 25.32 1.51
CA GLN A 107 13.28 26.31 1.59
C GLN A 107 12.01 25.70 2.20
N ARG A 108 11.43 26.43 3.15
CA ARG A 108 10.26 25.94 3.90
C ARG A 108 8.97 25.83 3.09
N ARG A 109 8.81 26.61 2.02
CA ARG A 109 7.60 26.66 1.17
C ARG A 109 7.96 27.12 -0.26
N PRO A 110 8.57 26.28 -1.08
CA PRO A 110 8.75 26.63 -2.51
C PRO A 110 7.39 26.63 -3.20
N LYS A 111 7.24 27.40 -4.26
CA LYS A 111 6.08 27.30 -5.15
C LYS A 111 6.27 26.10 -6.08
N ILE A 112 5.16 25.52 -6.53
CA ILE A 112 5.23 24.38 -7.47
C ILE A 112 5.92 24.80 -8.78
N SER A 113 5.72 26.04 -9.25
CA SER A 113 6.35 26.60 -10.44
C SER A 113 7.86 26.78 -10.31
N ASP A 114 8.41 26.87 -9.08
CA ASP A 114 9.85 26.92 -8.83
C ASP A 114 10.45 25.49 -8.91
N VAL A 115 9.67 24.48 -8.53
CA VAL A 115 10.10 23.07 -8.43
C VAL A 115 9.99 22.34 -9.76
N LEU A 116 8.87 22.49 -10.47
CA LEU A 116 8.59 21.81 -11.72
C LEU A 116 8.39 22.80 -12.86
N LYS A 117 8.86 22.41 -14.05
CA LYS A 117 8.71 23.20 -15.27
C LYS A 117 7.88 22.44 -16.30
N ARG A 118 7.08 23.18 -17.06
CA ARG A 118 6.35 22.61 -18.20
C ARG A 118 7.31 21.96 -19.19
N GLY A 119 6.95 20.77 -19.69
CA GLY A 119 7.76 19.96 -20.58
C GLY A 119 8.81 19.09 -19.87
N GLN A 120 8.95 19.19 -18.54
CA GLN A 120 9.86 18.37 -17.77
C GLN A 120 9.36 16.92 -17.71
N GLU A 121 10.27 15.96 -17.95
CA GLU A 121 10.00 14.54 -17.74
C GLU A 121 10.09 14.20 -16.25
N ILE A 122 9.16 13.39 -15.77
CA ILE A 122 9.08 12.98 -14.36
C ILE A 122 8.53 11.56 -14.23
N VAL A 123 9.09 10.79 -13.31
CA VAL A 123 8.58 9.45 -12.98
C VAL A 123 7.57 9.59 -11.85
N VAL A 124 6.38 9.06 -12.06
CA VAL A 124 5.26 9.15 -11.13
C VAL A 124 4.58 7.80 -10.94
N GLN A 125 4.00 7.59 -9.77
CA GLN A 125 3.18 6.43 -9.45
C GLN A 125 1.75 6.85 -9.17
N VAL A 126 0.77 6.12 -9.73
CA VAL A 126 -0.64 6.39 -9.48
C VAL A 126 -1.02 5.95 -8.07
N THR A 127 -1.52 6.88 -7.27
CA THR A 127 -2.01 6.63 -5.90
C THR A 127 -3.51 6.42 -5.86
N LYS A 128 -4.24 7.11 -6.73
CA LYS A 128 -5.70 7.00 -6.89
C LYS A 128 -6.04 7.03 -8.37
N ASP A 129 -6.91 6.11 -8.76
CA ASP A 129 -7.47 6.11 -10.12
C ASP A 129 -8.34 7.34 -10.34
N GLU A 130 -8.62 7.64 -11.60
CA GLU A 130 -9.57 8.67 -11.99
C GLU A 130 -10.97 8.41 -11.45
N ILE A 131 -11.68 9.47 -11.09
CA ILE A 131 -13.07 9.41 -10.62
C ILE A 131 -13.88 10.49 -11.31
N GLY A 132 -14.86 10.07 -12.14
CA GLY A 132 -15.71 11.00 -12.89
C GLY A 132 -14.87 11.92 -13.79
N ASN A 133 -14.96 13.22 -13.58
CA ASN A 133 -14.21 14.23 -14.36
C ASN A 133 -12.81 14.54 -13.81
N LYS A 134 -12.42 13.93 -12.67
CA LYS A 134 -11.11 14.17 -12.06
C LYS A 134 -10.11 13.15 -12.59
N GLY A 135 -8.96 13.61 -13.07
CA GLY A 135 -7.83 12.75 -13.43
C GLY A 135 -7.25 11.99 -12.24
N ALA A 136 -6.42 10.99 -12.54
CA ALA A 136 -5.73 10.21 -11.54
C ALA A 136 -4.86 11.09 -10.62
N ALA A 137 -4.70 10.71 -9.36
CA ALA A 137 -3.72 11.34 -8.46
C ALA A 137 -2.42 10.53 -8.49
N VAL A 138 -1.29 11.24 -8.57
CA VAL A 138 0.04 10.64 -8.67
C VAL A 138 1.00 11.20 -7.63
N THR A 139 2.07 10.44 -7.36
CA THR A 139 3.15 10.82 -6.46
C THR A 139 4.51 10.51 -7.08
N THR A 140 5.54 11.23 -6.66
CA THR A 140 6.93 10.91 -6.98
C THR A 140 7.59 10.01 -5.92
N TYR A 141 6.91 9.77 -4.79
CA TYR A 141 7.34 8.80 -3.79
C TYR A 141 6.96 7.39 -4.24
N LEU A 142 7.82 6.76 -5.05
CA LEU A 142 7.55 5.42 -5.56
C LEU A 142 7.55 4.40 -4.44
N SER A 143 6.61 3.47 -4.50
CA SER A 143 6.44 2.39 -3.53
C SER A 143 6.25 1.06 -4.27
N LEU A 144 7.06 0.06 -3.91
CA LEU A 144 7.05 -1.28 -4.48
C LEU A 144 6.59 -2.27 -3.40
N PRO A 145 5.29 -2.54 -3.30
CA PRO A 145 4.74 -3.44 -2.29
C PRO A 145 4.99 -4.89 -2.64
N GLY A 146 5.83 -5.57 -1.86
CA GLY A 146 5.96 -7.01 -1.86
C GLY A 146 5.03 -7.67 -0.82
N ARG A 147 5.06 -9.02 -0.76
CA ARG A 147 4.25 -9.79 0.18
C ARG A 147 4.64 -9.55 1.64
N TYR A 148 5.92 -9.44 1.94
CA TYR A 148 6.48 -9.36 3.28
C TYR A 148 7.08 -8.00 3.62
N VAL A 149 7.50 -7.28 2.61
CA VAL A 149 8.14 -5.97 2.72
C VAL A 149 7.58 -5.01 1.69
N VAL A 150 7.72 -3.72 1.96
CA VAL A 150 7.52 -2.65 0.99
C VAL A 150 8.84 -1.91 0.86
N LEU A 151 9.35 -1.77 -0.35
CA LEU A 151 10.44 -0.87 -0.67
C LEU A 151 9.85 0.43 -1.18
N MET A 152 10.27 1.57 -0.62
CA MET A 152 9.72 2.87 -0.99
C MET A 152 10.77 3.95 -0.96
N HIS A 153 10.58 5.00 -1.75
CA HIS A 153 11.39 6.21 -1.60
C HIS A 153 11.17 6.84 -0.23
N SER A 154 12.25 7.26 0.39
CA SER A 154 12.25 8.00 1.67
C SER A 154 13.40 8.98 1.68
N ASP A 155 13.15 10.17 2.20
CA ASP A 155 14.22 11.15 2.45
C ASP A 155 14.97 10.84 3.76
N GLU A 156 14.41 9.95 4.60
CA GLU A 156 15.05 9.43 5.80
C GLU A 156 15.64 8.04 5.49
N ALA A 157 16.91 7.87 5.84
CA ALA A 157 17.58 6.58 5.70
C ALA A 157 16.98 5.53 6.64
N GLY A 158 16.90 4.29 6.16
CA GLY A 158 16.51 3.15 6.98
C GLY A 158 15.19 2.53 6.58
N GLY A 159 14.34 2.30 7.56
CA GLY A 159 13.08 1.60 7.35
C GLY A 159 12.35 1.38 8.67
N GLY A 160 11.35 0.51 8.65
CA GLY A 160 10.52 0.30 9.79
C GLY A 160 9.77 -1.03 9.79
N VAL A 161 9.04 -1.22 10.86
CA VAL A 161 8.09 -2.34 11.00
C VAL A 161 6.69 -1.76 11.00
N SER A 162 5.79 -2.38 10.24
CA SER A 162 4.39 -1.96 10.16
C SER A 162 3.79 -1.65 11.53
N ARG A 163 3.08 -0.53 11.65
CA ARG A 163 2.38 -0.15 12.89
C ARG A 163 1.31 -1.15 13.33
N LYS A 164 0.84 -2.01 12.41
CA LYS A 164 -0.14 -3.08 12.69
C LYS A 164 0.45 -4.31 13.37
N VAL A 165 1.75 -4.33 13.68
CA VAL A 165 2.42 -5.38 14.45
C VAL A 165 2.35 -4.99 15.91
N ASP A 166 1.46 -5.61 16.69
CA ASP A 166 1.24 -5.29 18.10
C ASP A 166 2.20 -6.05 19.05
N ASP A 167 2.74 -7.20 18.62
CA ASP A 167 3.68 -8.00 19.39
C ASP A 167 5.08 -7.34 19.41
N GLU A 168 5.50 -6.87 20.58
CA GLU A 168 6.80 -6.22 20.78
C GLU A 168 7.99 -7.15 20.54
N HIS A 169 7.89 -8.45 20.85
CA HIS A 169 8.95 -9.42 20.57
C HIS A 169 9.12 -9.61 19.06
N ALA A 170 8.00 -9.75 18.36
CA ALA A 170 7.99 -9.86 16.91
C ALA A 170 8.51 -8.59 16.24
N ARG A 171 8.14 -7.41 16.76
CA ARG A 171 8.62 -6.11 16.30
C ARG A 171 10.13 -5.95 16.49
N ARG A 172 10.68 -6.37 17.64
CA ARG A 172 12.13 -6.33 17.93
C ARG A 172 12.91 -7.21 16.96
N ARG A 173 12.47 -8.47 16.78
CA ARG A 173 13.09 -9.39 15.81
C ARG A 173 13.07 -8.85 14.39
N ALA A 174 11.94 -8.22 13.98
CA ALA A 174 11.83 -7.60 12.67
C ALA A 174 12.82 -6.43 12.48
N ARG A 175 13.05 -5.61 13.51
CA ARG A 175 14.07 -4.54 13.49
C ARG A 175 15.49 -5.11 13.38
N GLU A 176 15.77 -6.20 14.08
CA GLU A 176 17.07 -6.88 13.96
C GLU A 176 17.32 -7.37 12.55
N ILE A 177 16.31 -7.95 11.89
CA ILE A 177 16.41 -8.37 10.50
C ILE A 177 16.63 -7.15 9.58
N LEU A 178 15.90 -6.07 9.80
CA LEU A 178 16.00 -4.86 9.00
C LEU A 178 17.41 -4.27 9.02
N ASN A 179 18.11 -4.31 10.17
CA ASN A 179 19.47 -3.82 10.32
C ASN A 179 20.49 -4.61 9.50
N HIS A 180 20.15 -5.78 8.99
CA HIS A 180 21.01 -6.61 8.15
C HIS A 180 20.67 -6.52 6.65
N ILE A 181 19.66 -5.73 6.30
CA ILE A 181 19.24 -5.52 4.91
C ILE A 181 19.96 -4.29 4.39
N GLU A 182 20.72 -4.45 3.32
CA GLU A 182 21.26 -3.33 2.57
C GLU A 182 20.14 -2.65 1.78
N VAL A 183 19.87 -1.40 2.13
CA VAL A 183 18.83 -0.59 1.47
C VAL A 183 19.54 0.47 0.64
N PRO A 184 19.21 0.64 -0.66
CA PRO A 184 19.78 1.68 -1.49
C PRO A 184 19.54 3.09 -0.92
N ASP A 185 20.46 4.01 -1.19
CA ASP A 185 20.32 5.42 -0.78
C ASP A 185 19.02 6.04 -1.31
N GLY A 186 18.37 6.81 -0.47
CA GLY A 186 17.08 7.43 -0.78
C GLY A 186 15.89 6.47 -0.80
N MET A 187 16.08 5.25 -0.30
CA MET A 187 15.03 4.23 -0.15
C MET A 187 14.86 3.82 1.31
N ALA A 188 13.69 3.31 1.64
CA ALA A 188 13.38 2.69 2.93
C ALA A 188 12.64 1.37 2.73
N VAL A 189 12.82 0.44 3.67
CA VAL A 189 12.11 -0.84 3.69
C VAL A 189 11.18 -0.89 4.89
N ILE A 190 9.90 -1.23 4.65
CA ILE A 190 8.92 -1.46 5.72
C ILE A 190 8.57 -2.95 5.76
N ILE A 191 8.81 -3.61 6.89
CA ILE A 191 8.39 -5.00 7.11
C ILE A 191 6.88 -5.02 7.39
N ARG A 192 6.13 -5.78 6.59
CA ARG A 192 4.68 -5.95 6.73
C ARG A 192 4.36 -6.98 7.82
N THR A 193 3.10 -7.00 8.30
CA THR A 193 2.61 -7.99 9.27
C THR A 193 2.88 -9.43 8.83
N ALA A 194 2.69 -9.73 7.54
CA ALA A 194 2.98 -11.05 6.96
C ALA A 194 4.48 -11.42 6.99
N GLY A 195 5.39 -10.45 7.05
CA GLY A 195 6.83 -10.67 7.13
C GLY A 195 7.33 -11.02 8.53
N VAL A 196 6.59 -10.61 9.56
CA VAL A 196 6.97 -10.81 10.97
C VAL A 196 6.78 -12.26 11.44
N SER A 197 5.81 -12.96 10.85
CA SER A 197 5.43 -14.34 11.24
C SER A 197 6.35 -15.41 10.65
N ARG A 198 7.35 -15.06 9.84
CA ARG A 198 8.23 -16.03 9.17
C ARG A 198 9.53 -16.24 9.94
N PRO A 199 9.96 -17.50 10.15
CA PRO A 199 11.32 -17.77 10.63
C PRO A 199 12.33 -17.32 9.57
N ARG A 200 13.55 -16.98 10.01
CA ARG A 200 14.70 -16.82 9.11
C ARG A 200 14.85 -18.11 8.29
N VAL A 201 14.89 -18.00 6.98
CA VAL A 201 15.38 -19.06 6.09
C VAL A 201 16.88 -18.90 5.97
#